data_f0e2673981d4ceb09d9e085872d61071
#
_entry.id   f0e2673981d4ceb09d9e085872d61071
#
_cell.length_a   1.000
_cell.length_b   1.000
_cell.length_c   1.000
_cell.angle_alpha   90.00
_cell.angle_beta   90.00
_cell.angle_gamma   90.00
#
_symmetry.space_group_name_H-M   'P 1'
#
loop_
_entity.id
_entity.type
_entity.pdbx_description
1 polymer ?
#
loop_
_entity_poly.entity_id
_entity_poly.type
_entity_poly.pdbx_seq_one_letter_code
_entity_poly.pdbx_strand_id
1 'polypeptide(L)'
;MKQANTQFECLGFNWKSFYHPSPEARGSQNSRGGHFIDQDISEFDNLFFGITPEEASSLDPQQRFQLMTAYEALENAGIPVENVRGSNTSVHIAVVSRDYDRMIYKDPSDIPKYHLTGCGDATVCGRISYSFDFRGPSVTLDTGCSGGMVALHQACQ
;
A
#
# COMPACT_ATOMS: atom_id res chain seq x y z
N MET A 1 -19.85 -4.00 -16.31
CA MET A 1 -19.70 -3.03 -15.20
C MET A 1 -20.24 -3.69 -13.94
N LYS A 2 -19.37 -4.09 -13.00
CA LYS A 2 -19.82 -4.54 -11.68
C LYS A 2 -20.44 -3.33 -10.98
N GLN A 3 -21.63 -3.49 -10.39
CA GLN A 3 -22.25 -2.45 -9.57
C GLN A 3 -21.26 -2.02 -8.48
N ALA A 4 -21.15 -0.70 -8.28
CA ALA A 4 -20.41 -0.16 -7.15
C ALA A 4 -20.92 -0.83 -5.88
N ASN A 5 -20.02 -1.53 -5.18
CA ASN A 5 -20.40 -2.26 -4.00
C ASN A 5 -20.70 -1.25 -2.90
N THR A 6 -21.97 -1.07 -2.58
CA THR A 6 -22.49 -0.13 -1.56
C THR A 6 -22.23 -0.62 -0.13
N GLN A 7 -21.27 -1.50 0.08
CA GLN A 7 -21.03 -2.14 1.36
C GLN A 7 -20.06 -1.35 2.26
N PHE A 8 -20.33 -0.09 2.52
CA PHE A 8 -19.73 0.60 3.68
C PHE A 8 -20.08 -0.09 5.01
N GLU A 9 -21.14 -0.89 5.05
CA GLU A 9 -21.59 -1.58 6.27
C GLU A 9 -20.72 -2.78 6.64
N CYS A 10 -20.05 -3.41 5.67
CA CYS A 10 -19.22 -4.61 5.91
C CYS A 10 -17.86 -4.32 6.55
N LEU A 11 -17.38 -3.08 6.48
CA LEU A 11 -16.04 -2.69 6.95
C LEU A 11 -16.02 -2.14 8.39
N GLY A 12 -17.16 -2.17 9.11
CA GLY A 12 -17.26 -1.54 10.43
C GLY A 12 -17.14 -0.01 10.40
N PHE A 13 -17.05 0.59 9.21
CA PHE A 13 -16.92 2.02 9.04
C PHE A 13 -18.30 2.68 8.92
N ASN A 14 -18.63 3.54 9.86
CA ASN A 14 -19.90 4.29 9.84
C ASN A 14 -19.83 5.47 8.86
N TRP A 15 -19.95 5.19 7.57
CA TRP A 15 -19.91 6.21 6.53
C TRP A 15 -21.01 7.28 6.68
N LYS A 16 -22.16 6.97 7.31
CA LYS A 16 -23.27 7.89 7.51
C LYS A 16 -22.88 9.11 8.36
N SER A 17 -21.90 8.96 9.25
CA SER A 17 -21.38 10.07 10.04
C SER A 17 -20.52 11.05 9.24
N PHE A 18 -20.05 10.65 8.07
CA PHE A 18 -19.25 11.47 7.16
C PHE A 18 -20.03 11.93 5.93
N TYR A 19 -21.25 11.42 5.73
CA TYR A 19 -22.05 11.76 4.56
C TYR A 19 -22.87 13.03 4.78
N HIS A 20 -22.81 13.94 3.81
CA HIS A 20 -23.74 15.07 3.70
C HIS A 20 -24.11 15.29 2.23
N PRO A 21 -25.41 15.55 1.91
CA PRO A 21 -25.83 15.70 0.51
C PRO A 21 -25.29 16.96 -0.17
N SER A 22 -24.96 18.01 0.60
CA SER A 22 -24.35 19.23 0.08
C SER A 22 -22.83 19.07 -0.01
N PRO A 23 -22.20 19.35 -1.17
CA PRO A 23 -20.74 19.34 -1.32
C PRO A 23 -20.06 20.47 -0.52
N GLU A 24 -20.79 21.49 -0.10
CA GLU A 24 -20.28 22.63 0.66
C GLU A 24 -20.15 22.34 2.17
N ALA A 25 -20.69 21.21 2.65
CA ALA A 25 -20.64 20.86 4.06
C ALA A 25 -19.21 20.45 4.46
N ARG A 26 -18.63 21.21 5.40
CA ARG A 26 -17.25 20.98 5.87
C ARG A 26 -17.17 19.69 6.68
N GLY A 27 -16.06 18.96 6.53
CA GLY A 27 -15.79 17.71 7.26
C GLY A 27 -16.66 16.54 6.83
N SER A 28 -17.33 16.65 5.68
CA SER A 28 -18.19 15.61 5.13
C SER A 28 -17.89 15.35 3.67
N GLN A 29 -18.45 14.26 3.15
CA GLN A 29 -18.41 13.89 1.75
C GLN A 29 -19.82 13.68 1.22
N ASN A 30 -20.05 13.95 -0.06
CA ASN A 30 -21.33 13.73 -0.74
C ASN A 30 -21.39 12.44 -1.56
N SER A 31 -20.30 11.66 -1.58
CA SER A 31 -20.29 10.33 -2.20
C SER A 31 -21.01 9.32 -1.30
N ARG A 32 -21.87 8.50 -1.89
CA ARG A 32 -22.65 7.46 -1.18
C ARG A 32 -22.02 6.07 -1.25
N GLY A 33 -20.89 5.93 -1.91
CA GLY A 33 -20.25 4.64 -2.10
C GLY A 33 -18.85 4.75 -2.67
N GLY A 34 -18.18 3.62 -2.74
CA GLY A 34 -16.85 3.47 -3.31
C GLY A 34 -16.65 2.05 -3.82
N HIS A 35 -15.52 1.84 -4.46
CA HIS A 35 -15.04 0.50 -4.80
C HIS A 35 -14.06 0.06 -3.72
N PHE A 36 -14.42 -0.98 -2.99
CA PHE A 36 -13.60 -1.55 -1.94
C PHE A 36 -12.97 -2.84 -2.42
N ILE A 37 -11.78 -3.14 -1.92
CA ILE A 37 -11.17 -4.45 -2.07
C ILE A 37 -11.90 -5.44 -1.15
N ASP A 38 -12.11 -6.67 -1.63
CA ASP A 38 -12.80 -7.72 -0.88
C ASP A 38 -11.84 -8.48 0.05
N GLN A 39 -10.54 -8.25 -0.06
CA GLN A 39 -9.49 -8.87 0.76
C GLN A 39 -9.39 -8.21 2.12
N ASP A 40 -9.13 -9.02 3.15
CA ASP A 40 -8.80 -8.49 4.47
C ASP A 40 -7.40 -7.84 4.44
N ILE A 41 -7.36 -6.54 4.68
CA ILE A 41 -6.11 -5.76 4.67
C ILE A 41 -5.15 -6.13 5.81
N SER A 42 -5.59 -6.90 6.81
CA SER A 42 -4.77 -7.42 7.89
C SER A 42 -4.04 -8.71 7.54
N GLU A 43 -4.54 -9.45 6.54
CA GLU A 43 -3.92 -10.69 6.09
C GLU A 43 -2.60 -10.42 5.37
N PHE A 44 -1.53 -10.98 5.91
CA PHE A 44 -0.19 -10.87 5.34
C PHE A 44 0.67 -12.03 5.81
N ASP A 45 1.21 -12.81 4.88
CA ASP A 45 2.16 -13.88 5.22
C ASP A 45 3.56 -13.30 5.45
N ASN A 46 3.76 -12.79 6.65
CA ASN A 46 5.02 -12.17 7.04
C ASN A 46 6.19 -13.15 7.03
N LEU A 47 5.95 -14.43 7.33
CA LEU A 47 7.00 -15.45 7.34
C LEU A 47 7.51 -15.75 5.94
N PHE A 48 6.61 -15.77 4.96
CA PHE A 48 6.97 -15.94 3.55
C PHE A 48 7.96 -14.85 3.09
N PHE A 49 7.74 -13.60 3.52
CA PHE A 49 8.63 -12.48 3.19
C PHE A 49 9.81 -12.30 4.14
N GLY A 50 10.00 -13.21 5.12
CA GLY A 50 11.07 -13.14 6.10
C GLY A 50 10.94 -11.95 7.08
N ILE A 51 9.72 -11.48 7.31
CA ILE A 51 9.41 -10.34 8.17
C ILE A 51 8.92 -10.87 9.52
N THR A 52 9.43 -10.33 10.63
CA THR A 52 8.98 -10.74 11.96
C THR A 52 7.53 -10.29 12.23
N PRO A 53 6.77 -10.99 13.09
CA PRO A 53 5.41 -10.55 13.45
C PRO A 53 5.36 -9.14 14.03
N GLU A 54 6.36 -8.76 14.83
CA GLU A 54 6.47 -7.42 15.42
C GLU A 54 6.65 -6.34 14.33
N GLU A 55 7.53 -6.59 13.36
CA GLU A 55 7.72 -5.70 12.23
C GLU A 55 6.46 -5.66 11.35
N ALA A 56 5.87 -6.82 11.03
CA ALA A 56 4.67 -6.92 10.20
C ALA A 56 3.48 -6.13 10.77
N SER A 57 3.32 -6.11 12.10
CA SER A 57 2.26 -5.33 12.75
C SER A 57 2.43 -3.82 12.58
N SER A 58 3.66 -3.37 12.35
CA SER A 58 4.00 -1.96 12.14
C SER A 58 3.93 -1.52 10.66
N LEU A 59 3.78 -2.48 9.73
CA LEU A 59 3.74 -2.17 8.30
C LEU A 59 2.43 -1.51 7.90
N ASP A 60 2.54 -0.40 7.18
CA ASP A 60 1.42 0.16 6.45
C ASP A 60 0.84 -0.92 5.51
N PRO A 61 -0.50 -1.10 5.48
CA PRO A 61 -1.15 -2.00 4.53
C PRO A 61 -0.68 -1.82 3.09
N GLN A 62 -0.36 -0.59 2.66
CA GLN A 62 0.21 -0.32 1.34
C GLN A 62 1.50 -1.10 1.10
N GLN A 63 2.41 -1.16 2.08
CA GLN A 63 3.66 -1.92 1.94
C GLN A 63 3.41 -3.44 1.85
N ARG A 64 2.45 -3.96 2.63
CA ARG A 64 2.08 -5.39 2.58
C ARG A 64 1.53 -5.76 1.21
N PHE A 65 0.55 -4.98 0.71
CA PHE A 65 -0.04 -5.22 -0.61
C PHE A 65 0.97 -5.07 -1.75
N GLN A 66 1.89 -4.13 -1.67
CA GLN A 66 2.94 -3.95 -2.66
C GLN A 66 3.87 -5.18 -2.75
N LEU A 67 4.24 -5.77 -1.61
CA LEU A 67 5.04 -7.01 -1.58
C LEU A 67 4.28 -8.18 -2.20
N MET A 68 3.01 -8.38 -1.80
CA MET A 68 2.15 -9.45 -2.32
C MET A 68 1.95 -9.30 -3.83
N THR A 69 1.59 -8.09 -4.28
CA THR A 69 1.36 -7.80 -5.70
C THR A 69 2.64 -7.98 -6.54
N ALA A 70 3.80 -7.59 -6.01
CA ALA A 70 5.07 -7.80 -6.70
C ALA A 70 5.38 -9.31 -6.87
N TYR A 71 5.11 -10.11 -5.85
CA TYR A 71 5.26 -11.57 -5.95
C TYR A 71 4.27 -12.16 -6.95
N GLU A 72 3.00 -11.81 -6.87
CA GLU A 72 1.96 -12.26 -7.80
C GLU A 72 2.26 -11.87 -9.25
N ALA A 73 2.84 -10.68 -9.47
CA ALA A 73 3.24 -10.25 -10.80
C ALA A 73 4.35 -11.16 -11.39
N LEU A 74 5.32 -11.57 -10.57
CA LEU A 74 6.35 -12.51 -10.99
C LEU A 74 5.77 -13.91 -11.28
N GLU A 75 4.88 -14.41 -10.42
CA GLU A 75 4.17 -15.67 -10.66
C GLU A 75 3.36 -15.65 -11.96
N ASN A 76 2.57 -14.60 -12.18
CA ASN A 76 1.78 -14.46 -13.40
C ASN A 76 2.64 -14.36 -14.66
N ALA A 77 3.84 -13.80 -14.54
CA ALA A 77 4.81 -13.74 -15.63
C ALA A 77 5.55 -15.07 -15.85
N GLY A 78 5.36 -16.06 -14.96
CA GLY A 78 6.11 -17.31 -15.00
C GLY A 78 7.60 -17.13 -14.68
N ILE A 79 7.94 -16.09 -13.91
CA ILE A 79 9.33 -15.76 -13.55
C ILE A 79 9.60 -16.22 -12.11
N PRO A 80 10.36 -17.29 -11.90
CA PRO A 80 10.78 -17.68 -10.56
C PRO A 80 11.58 -16.57 -9.89
N VAL A 81 11.31 -16.33 -8.60
CA VAL A 81 12.01 -15.27 -7.83
C VAL A 81 13.52 -15.46 -7.84
N GLU A 82 13.99 -16.70 -7.80
CA GLU A 82 15.41 -17.06 -7.84
C GLU A 82 16.13 -16.56 -9.10
N ASN A 83 15.40 -16.47 -10.21
CA ASN A 83 15.97 -16.02 -11.50
C ASN A 83 16.18 -14.51 -11.56
N VAL A 84 15.49 -13.75 -10.71
CA VAL A 84 15.58 -12.28 -10.68
C VAL A 84 16.32 -11.74 -9.46
N ARG A 85 16.66 -12.60 -8.48
CA ARG A 85 17.49 -12.20 -7.35
C ARG A 85 18.86 -11.72 -7.82
N GLY A 86 19.34 -10.62 -7.24
CA GLY A 86 20.61 -10.00 -7.59
C GLY A 86 20.60 -9.27 -8.95
N SER A 87 19.48 -9.26 -9.65
CA SER A 87 19.35 -8.59 -10.95
C SER A 87 19.29 -7.07 -10.81
N ASN A 88 19.54 -6.38 -11.92
CA ASN A 88 19.40 -4.92 -12.03
C ASN A 88 17.95 -4.48 -12.27
N THR A 89 16.98 -5.19 -11.67
CA THR A 89 15.57 -4.85 -11.74
C THR A 89 15.29 -3.57 -10.96
N SER A 90 14.62 -2.62 -11.58
CA SER A 90 14.20 -1.37 -10.95
C SER A 90 12.82 -1.51 -10.32
N VAL A 91 12.56 -0.71 -9.26
CA VAL A 91 11.28 -0.65 -8.56
C VAL A 91 10.81 0.80 -8.53
N HIS A 92 9.64 1.04 -9.10
CA HIS A 92 9.02 2.37 -9.16
C HIS A 92 7.61 2.30 -8.56
N ILE A 93 7.39 2.99 -7.45
CA ILE A 93 6.13 2.97 -6.70
C ILE A 93 5.59 4.38 -6.55
N ALA A 94 4.26 4.53 -6.65
CA ALA A 94 3.58 5.77 -6.29
C ALA A 94 2.86 5.61 -4.96
N VAL A 95 3.07 6.57 -4.05
CA VAL A 95 2.40 6.65 -2.76
C VAL A 95 1.82 8.06 -2.59
N VAL A 96 0.55 8.15 -2.22
CA VAL A 96 -0.16 9.44 -2.04
C VAL A 96 -0.70 9.60 -0.61
N SER A 97 -1.13 8.50 0.00
CA SER A 97 -1.81 8.50 1.30
C SER A 97 -0.86 8.09 2.42
N ARG A 98 -0.96 8.79 3.56
CA ARG A 98 -0.25 8.50 4.80
C ARG A 98 -1.23 8.32 5.96
N ASP A 99 -2.37 7.72 5.70
CA ASP A 99 -3.44 7.61 6.68
C ASP A 99 -3.04 6.70 7.84
N TYR A 100 -2.34 5.61 7.55
CA TYR A 100 -1.86 4.66 8.55
C TYR A 100 -0.82 5.30 9.48
N ASP A 101 0.14 6.01 8.92
CA ASP A 101 1.13 6.79 9.66
C ASP A 101 0.46 7.81 10.60
N ARG A 102 -0.49 8.60 10.07
CA ARG A 102 -1.25 9.57 10.86
C ARG A 102 -2.09 8.93 11.97
N MET A 103 -2.61 7.72 11.72
CA MET A 103 -3.39 6.98 12.72
C MET A 103 -2.51 6.56 13.90
N ILE A 104 -1.30 6.10 13.64
CA ILE A 104 -0.33 5.72 14.69
C ILE A 104 0.09 6.94 15.51
N TYR A 105 0.34 8.08 14.89
CA TYR A 105 0.73 9.30 15.60
C TYR A 105 -0.35 9.91 16.50
N LYS A 106 -1.57 9.40 16.50
CA LYS A 106 -2.61 9.87 17.43
C LYS A 106 -2.27 9.57 18.89
N ASP A 107 -1.54 8.50 19.14
CA ASP A 107 -1.02 8.17 20.47
C ASP A 107 0.52 8.04 20.43
N PRO A 108 1.25 9.10 20.78
CA PRO A 108 2.71 9.06 20.76
C PRO A 108 3.32 8.06 21.75
N SER A 109 2.56 7.59 22.74
CA SER A 109 3.03 6.62 23.74
C SER A 109 3.03 5.19 23.22
N ASP A 110 2.34 4.93 22.10
CA ASP A 110 2.18 3.60 21.50
C ASP A 110 2.80 3.51 20.09
N ILE A 111 3.79 4.33 19.79
CA ILE A 111 4.48 4.27 18.50
C ILE A 111 5.32 2.99 18.42
N PRO A 112 5.07 2.10 17.44
CA PRO A 112 5.81 0.86 17.29
C PRO A 112 7.30 1.09 16.98
N LYS A 113 8.15 0.18 17.42
CA LYS A 113 9.61 0.20 17.15
C LYS A 113 9.95 0.31 15.67
N TYR A 114 9.18 -0.37 14.81
CA TYR A 114 9.40 -0.39 13.36
C TYR A 114 8.57 0.65 12.61
N HIS A 115 8.03 1.66 13.30
CA HIS A 115 7.18 2.67 12.69
C HIS A 115 7.84 3.36 11.47
N LEU A 116 9.07 3.83 11.63
CA LEU A 116 9.78 4.56 10.56
C LEU A 116 9.93 3.71 9.28
N THR A 117 10.29 2.45 9.43
CA THR A 117 10.46 1.53 8.29
C THR A 117 9.14 0.97 7.80
N GLY A 118 8.13 0.91 8.67
CA GLY A 118 6.80 0.40 8.35
C GLY A 118 5.89 1.41 7.64
N CYS A 119 6.09 2.71 7.87
CA CYS A 119 5.21 3.76 7.36
C CYS A 119 5.92 4.78 6.46
N GLY A 120 7.27 4.77 6.41
CA GLY A 120 8.03 5.73 5.63
C GLY A 120 7.87 5.55 4.12
N ASP A 121 7.57 6.62 3.38
CA ASP A 121 7.40 6.56 1.92
C ASP A 121 8.65 6.05 1.21
N ALA A 122 9.83 6.45 1.67
CA ALA A 122 11.10 6.03 1.09
C ALA A 122 11.36 4.52 1.24
N THR A 123 10.71 3.87 2.21
CA THR A 123 10.88 2.44 2.47
C THR A 123 9.96 1.55 1.63
N VAL A 124 8.92 2.11 1.01
CA VAL A 124 7.96 1.33 0.22
C VAL A 124 8.62 0.61 -0.94
N CYS A 125 9.32 1.33 -1.81
CA CYS A 125 10.07 0.72 -2.92
C CYS A 125 11.28 -0.10 -2.42
N GLY A 126 11.98 0.41 -1.40
CA GLY A 126 13.15 -0.25 -0.81
C GLY A 126 12.82 -1.62 -0.23
N ARG A 127 11.65 -1.79 0.36
CA ARG A 127 11.20 -3.07 0.91
C ARG A 127 11.05 -4.14 -0.16
N ILE A 128 10.50 -3.81 -1.32
CA ILE A 128 10.40 -4.72 -2.46
C ILE A 128 11.80 -5.09 -2.94
N SER A 129 12.64 -4.08 -3.17
CA SER A 129 14.02 -4.31 -3.61
C SER A 129 14.79 -5.20 -2.63
N TYR A 130 14.60 -5.00 -1.32
CA TYR A 130 15.24 -5.82 -0.30
C TYR A 130 14.72 -7.27 -0.28
N SER A 131 13.39 -7.45 -0.29
CA SER A 131 12.77 -8.78 -0.21
C SER A 131 13.13 -9.68 -1.40
N PHE A 132 13.25 -9.10 -2.58
CA PHE A 132 13.57 -9.82 -3.82
C PHE A 132 15.04 -9.70 -4.25
N ASP A 133 15.89 -9.02 -3.47
CA ASP A 133 17.30 -8.72 -3.82
C ASP A 133 17.43 -8.04 -5.19
N PHE A 134 16.56 -7.05 -5.49
CA PHE A 134 16.71 -6.23 -6.68
C PHE A 134 17.75 -5.13 -6.47
N ARG A 135 18.62 -4.91 -7.46
CA ARG A 135 19.76 -3.99 -7.35
C ARG A 135 19.68 -2.79 -8.28
N GLY A 136 18.60 -2.68 -9.04
CA GLY A 136 18.33 -1.54 -9.87
C GLY A 136 17.81 -0.34 -9.09
N PRO A 137 17.50 0.77 -9.78
CA PRO A 137 16.92 1.96 -9.17
C PRO A 137 15.64 1.63 -8.36
N SER A 138 15.53 2.26 -7.19
CA SER A 138 14.40 2.06 -6.29
C SER A 138 13.83 3.44 -5.93
N VAL A 139 12.65 3.76 -6.46
CA VAL A 139 12.09 5.12 -6.45
C VAL A 139 10.65 5.11 -5.96
N THR A 140 10.37 5.87 -4.91
CA THR A 140 9.00 6.21 -4.52
C THR A 140 8.71 7.64 -4.97
N LEU A 141 7.55 7.85 -5.57
CA LEU A 141 7.12 9.15 -6.08
C LEU A 141 5.70 9.49 -5.63
N ASP A 142 5.41 10.77 -5.55
CA ASP A 142 4.07 11.29 -5.31
C ASP A 142 3.75 12.35 -6.37
N THR A 143 2.79 12.06 -7.21
CA THR A 143 2.21 12.99 -8.19
C THR A 143 0.67 12.96 -8.10
N GLY A 144 0.14 12.65 -6.92
CA GLY A 144 -1.29 12.50 -6.70
C GLY A 144 -1.88 11.36 -7.53
N CYS A 145 -3.07 11.56 -8.04
CA CYS A 145 -3.83 10.54 -8.80
C CYS A 145 -3.12 10.03 -10.08
N SER A 146 -2.13 10.76 -10.59
CA SER A 146 -1.34 10.34 -11.76
C SER A 146 -0.15 9.44 -11.40
N GLY A 147 0.13 9.22 -10.12
CA GLY A 147 1.35 8.56 -9.64
C GLY A 147 1.63 7.22 -10.30
N GLY A 148 0.64 6.34 -10.40
CA GLY A 148 0.82 5.03 -11.03
C GLY A 148 1.26 5.12 -12.49
N MET A 149 0.70 6.07 -13.27
CA MET A 149 1.11 6.26 -14.67
C MET A 149 2.51 6.85 -14.79
N VAL A 150 2.88 7.76 -13.88
CA VAL A 150 4.24 8.33 -13.85
C VAL A 150 5.26 7.27 -13.45
N ALA A 151 4.95 6.42 -12.45
CA ALA A 151 5.80 5.29 -12.05
C ALA A 151 6.03 4.33 -13.22
N LEU A 152 4.95 3.95 -13.94
CA LEU A 152 5.05 3.11 -15.12
C LEU A 152 5.92 3.75 -16.22
N HIS A 153 5.70 5.05 -16.49
CA HIS A 153 6.51 5.77 -17.47
C HIS A 153 8.00 5.75 -17.13
N GLN A 154 8.35 6.01 -15.87
CA GLN A 154 9.74 5.97 -15.41
C GLN A 154 10.34 4.56 -15.47
N ALA A 155 9.55 3.51 -15.20
CA ALA A 155 10.02 2.13 -15.29
C ALA A 155 10.30 1.68 -16.74
N CYS A 156 9.72 2.34 -17.75
CA CYS A 156 9.91 2.04 -19.16
C CYS A 156 11.07 2.82 -19.81
N GLN A 157 11.71 3.73 -19.10
CA GLN A 157 12.85 4.54 -19.58
C GLN A 157 14.19 3.83 -19.32
#